data_6cdb18a73c2af4c6c845a5dd22c1355a
#
_entry.id   6cdb18a73c2af4c6c845a5dd22c1355a
#
_cell.length_a   1.000
_cell.length_b   1.000
_cell.length_c   1.000
_cell.angle_alpha   90.00
_cell.angle_beta   90.00
_cell.angle_gamma   90.00
#
_symmetry.space_group_name_H-M   'P 1'
#
loop_
_entity.id
_entity.type
_entity.pdbx_description
1 polymer ?
#
loop_
_entity_poly.entity_id
_entity_poly.type
_entity_poly.pdbx_seq_one_letter_code
_entity_poly.pdbx_strand_id
1 'polypeptide(L)'
;MKTTSSKGRVPFISKFAYGMGDVGCNFSWMFVSNFLMIFYTDVFGIGMSAVATLMLVSRIWDAVNDPIIGTLTDKTHSRWGRFRPWLLFGAPVTALVLILTFWAHPDWSQTAKIVYMAVTYCILVLGYTCVNLPYGTLCGAMTQDIDERAKLNTSRSVSAMIAIGVLNIITVPLVTFFGKGNAQSGYLAVAIIYGIIFAACHLFCFSKTKEVVEVPVGQKLPISVQLKSVLKNRPYQLAILGQFLFGFILYGRNADILYYFTYVEGSATLFSYYSMAIVLPSIVGAACFPWMFRKTGNKGYAAAVFALLCGVFMALLYFFSPNTSPVEFYVCSAIAWFFFSGFNTAIYAIIPDCVEYGEWKTGVRNDGFQYAFVSLANKMGMALGTAMFALALDSAGYVAGAEQNADVIAIMRHTFSTIPGALWVLTAFCLCFYKLHRHVYNKIVDELKAIKNKVERI
;
A
#
# COMPACT_ATOMS: atom_id res chain seq x y z
N MET A 1 -15.95 -35.61 -28.28
CA MET A 1 -15.29 -34.31 -28.55
C MET A 1 -16.39 -33.29 -28.79
N LYS A 2 -16.85 -32.57 -27.79
CA LYS A 2 -17.75 -31.41 -27.92
C LYS A 2 -17.10 -30.25 -27.20
N THR A 3 -16.86 -29.22 -27.96
CA THR A 3 -16.40 -27.89 -27.65
C THR A 3 -16.82 -27.43 -26.25
N THR A 4 -15.88 -27.39 -25.33
CA THR A 4 -16.03 -26.72 -24.04
C THR A 4 -16.13 -25.24 -24.27
N SER A 5 -17.28 -24.78 -24.05
CA SER A 5 -17.89 -23.49 -24.08
C SER A 5 -16.98 -22.34 -23.58
N SER A 6 -17.06 -21.23 -24.30
CA SER A 6 -16.59 -19.89 -23.97
C SER A 6 -17.13 -19.28 -22.65
N LYS A 7 -17.69 -20.09 -21.74
CA LYS A 7 -18.41 -19.65 -20.53
C LYS A 7 -17.55 -19.14 -19.37
N GLY A 8 -16.22 -19.19 -19.47
CA GLY A 8 -15.34 -18.77 -18.37
C GLY A 8 -14.45 -17.55 -18.64
N ARG A 9 -14.32 -17.09 -19.90
CA ARG A 9 -13.39 -15.99 -20.23
C ARG A 9 -13.99 -14.64 -19.92
N VAL A 10 -13.29 -13.86 -19.09
CA VAL A 10 -13.61 -12.45 -18.86
C VAL A 10 -13.18 -11.63 -20.07
N PRO A 11 -14.04 -10.78 -20.65
CA PRO A 11 -13.68 -9.92 -21.77
C PRO A 11 -12.48 -9.01 -21.45
N PHE A 12 -11.65 -8.71 -22.46
CA PHE A 12 -10.49 -7.85 -22.29
C PHE A 12 -10.87 -6.48 -21.71
N ILE A 13 -11.94 -5.88 -22.20
CA ILE A 13 -12.43 -4.58 -21.69
C ILE A 13 -12.80 -4.63 -20.21
N SER A 14 -13.32 -5.75 -19.72
CA SER A 14 -13.63 -5.92 -18.29
C SER A 14 -12.37 -6.06 -17.45
N LYS A 15 -11.32 -6.73 -17.97
CA LYS A 15 -10.00 -6.82 -17.32
C LYS A 15 -9.33 -5.47 -17.24
N PHE A 16 -9.35 -4.73 -18.35
CA PHE A 16 -8.82 -3.37 -18.42
C PHE A 16 -9.57 -2.43 -17.46
N ALA A 17 -10.89 -2.46 -17.49
CA ALA A 17 -11.71 -1.64 -16.61
C ALA A 17 -11.52 -1.99 -15.13
N TYR A 18 -11.31 -3.27 -14.81
CA TYR A 18 -10.94 -3.69 -13.47
C TYR A 18 -9.56 -3.13 -13.06
N GLY A 19 -8.56 -3.16 -13.93
CA GLY A 19 -7.27 -2.51 -13.70
C GLY A 19 -7.37 -1.00 -13.48
N MET A 20 -8.25 -0.32 -14.24
CA MET A 20 -8.49 1.12 -14.07
C MET A 20 -9.03 1.48 -12.69
N GLY A 21 -9.77 0.60 -12.01
CA GLY A 21 -10.16 0.81 -10.62
C GLY A 21 -8.95 1.02 -9.69
N ASP A 22 -7.87 0.28 -9.90
CA ASP A 22 -6.64 0.44 -9.12
C ASP A 22 -5.86 1.72 -9.50
N VAL A 23 -5.99 2.20 -10.74
CA VAL A 23 -5.52 3.56 -11.10
C VAL A 23 -6.20 4.59 -10.21
N GLY A 24 -7.54 4.56 -10.14
CA GLY A 24 -8.29 5.46 -9.28
C GLY A 24 -7.85 5.36 -7.81
N CYS A 25 -7.79 4.14 -7.26
CA CYS A 25 -7.34 3.91 -5.89
C CYS A 25 -5.97 4.54 -5.61
N ASN A 26 -5.00 4.36 -6.50
CA ASN A 26 -3.65 4.88 -6.28
C ASN A 26 -3.55 6.39 -6.47
N PHE A 27 -4.27 6.98 -7.42
CA PHE A 27 -4.31 8.45 -7.56
C PHE A 27 -4.89 9.14 -6.32
N SER A 28 -5.84 8.52 -5.62
CA SER A 28 -6.34 9.03 -4.34
C SER A 28 -5.36 8.75 -3.20
N TRP A 29 -5.03 7.46 -2.98
CA TRP A 29 -4.31 7.04 -1.78
C TRP A 29 -2.84 7.48 -1.73
N MET A 30 -2.12 7.42 -2.85
CA MET A 30 -0.72 7.87 -2.91
C MET A 30 -0.62 9.39 -2.84
N PHE A 31 -1.60 10.13 -3.38
CA PHE A 31 -1.66 11.58 -3.21
C PHE A 31 -1.81 11.95 -1.73
N VAL A 32 -2.73 11.29 -1.02
CA VAL A 32 -2.90 11.45 0.42
C VAL A 32 -1.62 11.04 1.18
N SER A 33 -1.05 9.89 0.87
CA SER A 33 0.09 9.34 1.61
C SER A 33 1.36 10.19 1.50
N ASN A 34 1.60 10.80 0.33
CA ASN A 34 2.84 11.53 0.08
C ASN A 34 2.71 13.04 0.31
N PHE A 35 1.50 13.61 0.16
CA PHE A 35 1.33 15.06 0.11
C PHE A 35 0.44 15.62 1.22
N LEU A 36 -0.39 14.81 1.88
CA LEU A 36 -1.37 15.33 2.85
C LEU A 36 -0.69 15.93 4.08
N MET A 37 0.36 15.32 4.59
CA MET A 37 1.05 15.79 5.79
C MET A 37 1.63 17.18 5.57
N ILE A 38 2.41 17.37 4.50
CA ILE A 38 3.00 18.68 4.16
C ILE A 38 1.92 19.71 3.80
N PHE A 39 0.81 19.30 3.18
CA PHE A 39 -0.32 20.18 2.94
C PHE A 39 -0.93 20.67 4.25
N TYR A 40 -1.12 19.82 5.23
CA TYR A 40 -1.69 20.22 6.53
C TYR A 40 -0.76 21.12 7.31
N THR A 41 0.54 20.88 7.30
CA THR A 41 1.51 21.71 8.04
C THR A 41 1.83 23.02 7.32
N ASP A 42 2.27 22.95 6.07
CA ASP A 42 2.88 24.08 5.37
C ASP A 42 1.87 24.94 4.62
N VAL A 43 0.74 24.36 4.20
CA VAL A 43 -0.27 25.07 3.40
C VAL A 43 -1.49 25.44 4.25
N PHE A 44 -1.98 24.52 5.07
CA PHE A 44 -3.14 24.77 5.93
C PHE A 44 -2.73 25.39 7.28
N GLY A 45 -1.46 25.25 7.68
CA GLY A 45 -0.90 25.86 8.88
C GLY A 45 -1.37 25.20 10.18
N ILE A 46 -1.44 23.87 10.21
CA ILE A 46 -1.80 23.08 11.40
C ILE A 46 -0.49 22.57 12.04
N GLY A 47 -0.41 22.66 13.37
CA GLY A 47 0.76 22.19 14.12
C GLY A 47 1.03 20.69 13.90
N MET A 48 2.31 20.30 13.82
CA MET A 48 2.75 18.93 13.52
C MET A 48 2.21 17.89 14.51
N SER A 49 2.12 18.23 15.82
CA SER A 49 1.57 17.33 16.86
C SER A 49 0.10 16.96 16.60
N ALA A 50 -0.73 17.93 16.14
CA ALA A 50 -2.11 17.65 15.78
C ALA A 50 -2.20 16.73 14.54
N VAL A 51 -1.35 16.95 13.55
CA VAL A 51 -1.27 16.11 12.36
C VAL A 51 -0.80 14.69 12.72
N ALA A 52 0.23 14.56 13.56
CA ALA A 52 0.71 13.27 14.06
C ALA A 52 -0.39 12.48 14.79
N THR A 53 -1.12 13.16 15.67
CA THR A 53 -2.25 12.57 16.41
C THR A 53 -3.35 12.10 15.46
N LEU A 54 -3.71 12.91 14.47
CA LEU A 54 -4.70 12.53 13.47
C LEU A 54 -4.25 11.29 12.68
N MET A 55 -2.99 11.25 12.22
CA MET A 55 -2.45 10.11 11.47
C MET A 55 -2.53 8.82 12.28
N LEU A 56 -2.31 8.87 13.59
CA LEU A 56 -2.44 7.72 14.48
C LEU A 56 -3.89 7.31 14.69
N VAL A 57 -4.76 8.26 15.07
CA VAL A 57 -6.18 8.02 15.36
C VAL A 57 -6.91 7.51 14.11
N SER A 58 -6.60 8.05 12.94
CA SER A 58 -7.22 7.63 11.68
C SER A 58 -6.96 6.16 11.34
N ARG A 59 -5.85 5.59 11.81
CA ARG A 59 -5.54 4.17 11.61
C ARG A 59 -6.36 3.25 12.51
N ILE A 60 -6.63 3.70 13.73
CA ILE A 60 -7.58 2.99 14.62
C ILE A 60 -8.97 3.02 13.98
N TRP A 61 -9.35 4.17 13.45
CA TRP A 61 -10.61 4.35 12.71
C TRP A 61 -10.70 3.43 11.49
N ASP A 62 -9.64 3.32 10.67
CA ASP A 62 -9.55 2.44 9.51
C ASP A 62 -9.69 0.96 9.92
N ALA A 63 -9.01 0.55 10.99
CA ALA A 63 -9.11 -0.81 11.52
C ALA A 63 -10.52 -1.19 12.01
N VAL A 64 -11.28 -0.23 12.51
CA VAL A 64 -12.68 -0.42 12.93
C VAL A 64 -13.62 -0.44 11.72
N ASN A 65 -13.36 0.39 10.73
CA ASN A 65 -14.21 0.51 9.53
C ASN A 65 -14.19 -0.74 8.66
N ASP A 66 -13.04 -1.35 8.45
CA ASP A 66 -12.87 -2.49 7.54
C ASP A 66 -13.86 -3.64 7.83
N PRO A 67 -14.00 -4.14 9.07
CA PRO A 67 -14.98 -5.19 9.39
C PRO A 67 -16.43 -4.72 9.23
N ILE A 68 -16.72 -3.46 9.54
CA ILE A 68 -18.07 -2.90 9.42
C ILE A 68 -18.47 -2.85 7.94
N ILE A 69 -17.64 -2.23 7.11
CA ILE A 69 -17.90 -2.10 5.68
C ILE A 69 -17.90 -3.47 5.00
N GLY A 70 -17.00 -4.38 5.38
CA GLY A 70 -17.02 -5.77 4.91
C GLY A 70 -18.35 -6.45 5.19
N THR A 71 -18.86 -6.32 6.41
CA THR A 71 -20.16 -6.89 6.80
C THR A 71 -21.33 -6.25 6.04
N LEU A 72 -21.31 -4.92 5.87
CA LEU A 72 -22.33 -4.20 5.10
C LEU A 72 -22.31 -4.59 3.62
N THR A 73 -21.13 -4.70 3.05
CA THR A 73 -20.94 -5.17 1.67
C THR A 73 -21.48 -6.59 1.51
N ASP A 74 -21.22 -7.47 2.48
CA ASP A 74 -21.71 -8.85 2.48
C ASP A 74 -23.23 -8.95 2.54
N LYS A 75 -23.90 -8.02 3.20
CA LYS A 75 -25.36 -7.93 3.31
C LYS A 75 -26.02 -7.15 2.16
N THR A 76 -25.24 -6.56 1.29
CA THR A 76 -25.78 -5.76 0.19
C THR A 76 -26.40 -6.66 -0.88
N HIS A 77 -27.66 -6.43 -1.18
CA HIS A 77 -28.38 -7.09 -2.28
C HIS A 77 -29.00 -6.01 -3.18
N SER A 78 -28.56 -5.95 -4.43
CA SER A 78 -29.08 -4.98 -5.38
C SER A 78 -29.20 -5.53 -6.80
N ARG A 79 -29.94 -4.82 -7.64
CA ARG A 79 -30.05 -5.14 -9.09
C ARG A 79 -28.72 -5.09 -9.84
N TRP A 80 -27.68 -4.44 -9.28
CA TRP A 80 -26.35 -4.34 -9.87
C TRP A 80 -25.34 -5.33 -9.30
N GLY A 81 -25.76 -6.17 -8.34
CA GLY A 81 -24.92 -7.09 -7.60
C GLY A 81 -24.65 -6.63 -6.16
N ARG A 82 -23.63 -7.23 -5.54
CA ARG A 82 -23.26 -7.04 -4.13
C ARG A 82 -22.18 -5.97 -3.95
N PHE A 83 -21.18 -5.96 -4.82
CA PHE A 83 -20.00 -5.12 -4.72
C PHE A 83 -20.08 -3.85 -5.59
N ARG A 84 -20.65 -3.97 -6.79
CA ARG A 84 -20.72 -2.89 -7.78
C ARG A 84 -21.47 -1.64 -7.33
N PRO A 85 -22.55 -1.68 -6.53
CA PRO A 85 -23.21 -0.47 -6.02
C PRO A 85 -22.29 0.44 -5.22
N TRP A 86 -21.34 -0.15 -4.48
CA TRP A 86 -20.37 0.60 -3.68
C TRP A 86 -19.41 1.41 -4.56
N LEU A 87 -19.05 0.89 -5.74
CA LEU A 87 -18.28 1.64 -6.72
C LEU A 87 -19.08 2.78 -7.32
N LEU A 88 -20.37 2.52 -7.66
CA LEU A 88 -21.24 3.50 -8.30
C LEU A 88 -21.50 4.72 -7.41
N PHE A 89 -21.90 4.49 -6.18
CA PHE A 89 -22.27 5.56 -5.25
C PHE A 89 -21.13 6.05 -4.39
N GLY A 90 -20.23 5.14 -3.97
CA GLY A 90 -19.11 5.46 -3.11
C GLY A 90 -18.04 6.29 -3.81
N ALA A 91 -17.74 6.02 -5.08
CA ALA A 91 -16.64 6.71 -5.74
C ALA A 91 -16.88 8.22 -5.94
N PRO A 92 -18.03 8.71 -6.40
CA PRO A 92 -18.30 10.15 -6.48
C PRO A 92 -18.25 10.86 -5.10
N VAL A 93 -18.77 10.21 -4.05
CA VAL A 93 -18.75 10.75 -2.69
C VAL A 93 -17.31 10.83 -2.17
N THR A 94 -16.52 9.77 -2.34
CA THR A 94 -15.11 9.75 -1.92
C THR A 94 -14.28 10.79 -2.69
N ALA A 95 -14.55 10.98 -3.99
CA ALA A 95 -13.90 12.01 -4.80
C ALA A 95 -14.20 13.42 -4.25
N LEU A 96 -15.45 13.70 -3.91
CA LEU A 96 -15.83 14.96 -3.29
C LEU A 96 -15.09 15.18 -1.95
N VAL A 97 -15.05 14.16 -1.10
CA VAL A 97 -14.36 14.24 0.18
C VAL A 97 -12.84 14.41 0.01
N LEU A 98 -12.24 13.78 -1.01
CA LEU A 98 -10.83 14.00 -1.36
C LEU A 98 -10.57 15.48 -1.70
N ILE A 99 -11.45 16.10 -2.47
CA ILE A 99 -11.35 17.53 -2.81
C ILE A 99 -11.47 18.38 -1.54
N LEU A 100 -12.46 18.11 -0.68
CA LEU A 100 -12.64 18.82 0.58
C LEU A 100 -11.44 18.67 1.51
N THR A 101 -10.79 17.51 1.54
CA THR A 101 -9.60 17.26 2.38
C THR A 101 -8.42 18.17 2.01
N PHE A 102 -8.30 18.57 0.73
CA PHE A 102 -7.28 19.49 0.24
C PHE A 102 -7.78 20.94 0.04
N TRP A 103 -8.91 21.28 0.59
CA TRP A 103 -9.45 22.64 0.56
C TRP A 103 -9.08 23.40 1.85
N ALA A 104 -8.05 24.23 1.77
CA ALA A 104 -7.56 25.01 2.90
C ALA A 104 -8.40 26.25 3.17
N HIS A 105 -8.59 26.55 4.43
CA HIS A 105 -9.27 27.74 4.94
C HIS A 105 -8.31 28.49 5.88
N PRO A 106 -7.40 29.35 5.35
CA PRO A 106 -6.34 29.98 6.14
C PRO A 106 -6.87 30.88 7.26
N ASP A 107 -8.01 31.54 7.05
CA ASP A 107 -8.60 32.51 7.99
C ASP A 107 -9.29 31.87 9.19
N TRP A 108 -9.42 30.55 9.21
CA TRP A 108 -10.08 29.85 10.32
C TRP A 108 -9.19 29.78 11.56
N SER A 109 -9.84 29.71 12.73
CA SER A 109 -9.14 29.45 13.99
C SER A 109 -8.43 28.09 13.96
N GLN A 110 -7.35 27.92 14.73
CA GLN A 110 -6.61 26.66 14.79
C GLN A 110 -7.52 25.47 15.18
N THR A 111 -8.42 25.68 16.14
CA THR A 111 -9.39 24.65 16.55
C THR A 111 -10.31 24.25 15.37
N ALA A 112 -10.82 25.22 14.62
CA ALA A 112 -11.68 24.94 13.48
C ALA A 112 -10.92 24.16 12.36
N LYS A 113 -9.66 24.53 12.10
CA LYS A 113 -8.79 23.81 11.16
C LYS A 113 -8.57 22.35 11.58
N ILE A 114 -8.26 22.11 12.87
CA ILE A 114 -8.03 20.76 13.42
C ILE A 114 -9.30 19.92 13.30
N VAL A 115 -10.47 20.46 13.66
CA VAL A 115 -11.74 19.75 13.55
C VAL A 115 -12.07 19.43 12.09
N TYR A 116 -11.89 20.40 11.18
CA TYR A 116 -12.12 20.21 9.75
C TYR A 116 -11.21 19.10 9.17
N MET A 117 -9.92 19.18 9.49
CA MET A 117 -8.94 18.17 9.11
C MET A 117 -9.34 16.78 9.61
N ALA A 118 -9.72 16.66 10.89
CA ALA A 118 -10.10 15.39 11.48
C ALA A 118 -11.36 14.80 10.82
N VAL A 119 -12.39 15.62 10.63
CA VAL A 119 -13.66 15.20 10.03
C VAL A 119 -13.48 14.80 8.57
N THR A 120 -12.86 15.65 7.75
CA THR A 120 -12.66 15.37 6.33
C THR A 120 -11.78 14.14 6.11
N TYR A 121 -10.72 13.98 6.87
CA TYR A 121 -9.83 12.83 6.74
C TYR A 121 -10.48 11.53 7.20
N CYS A 122 -11.19 11.53 8.33
CA CYS A 122 -11.93 10.34 8.79
C CYS A 122 -13.01 9.91 7.79
N ILE A 123 -13.73 10.87 7.19
CA ILE A 123 -14.73 10.57 6.16
C ILE A 123 -14.03 10.09 4.86
N LEU A 124 -12.86 10.64 4.51
CA LEU A 124 -12.08 10.17 3.36
C LEU A 124 -11.64 8.73 3.53
N VAL A 125 -11.09 8.36 4.69
CA VAL A 125 -10.69 6.99 5.01
C VAL A 125 -11.87 6.03 4.92
N LEU A 126 -13.03 6.41 5.50
CA LEU A 126 -14.27 5.63 5.41
C LEU A 126 -14.73 5.48 3.95
N GLY A 127 -14.79 6.56 3.20
CA GLY A 127 -15.19 6.57 1.79
C GLY A 127 -14.26 5.70 0.94
N TYR A 128 -12.95 5.80 1.17
CA TYR A 128 -11.97 4.97 0.49
C TYR A 128 -12.19 3.48 0.79
N THR A 129 -12.41 3.09 2.04
CA THR A 129 -12.73 1.72 2.43
C THR A 129 -14.03 1.23 1.77
N CYS A 130 -15.07 2.08 1.71
CA CYS A 130 -16.35 1.77 1.05
C CYS A 130 -16.19 1.44 -0.45
N VAL A 131 -15.16 1.95 -1.11
CA VAL A 131 -14.89 1.69 -2.52
C VAL A 131 -13.85 0.59 -2.70
N ASN A 132 -12.72 0.69 -2.01
CA ASN A 132 -11.57 -0.18 -2.24
C ASN A 132 -11.80 -1.63 -1.78
N LEU A 133 -12.52 -1.85 -0.68
CA LEU A 133 -12.78 -3.20 -0.16
C LEU A 133 -13.73 -3.99 -1.08
N PRO A 134 -14.92 -3.46 -1.50
CA PRO A 134 -15.76 -4.11 -2.49
C PRO A 134 -15.07 -4.28 -3.85
N TYR A 135 -14.27 -3.31 -4.27
CA TYR A 135 -13.48 -3.39 -5.50
C TYR A 135 -12.48 -4.57 -5.44
N GLY A 136 -11.77 -4.73 -4.34
CA GLY A 136 -10.83 -5.84 -4.14
C GLY A 136 -11.51 -7.22 -4.20
N THR A 137 -12.71 -7.34 -3.64
CA THR A 137 -13.49 -8.60 -3.61
C THR A 137 -14.21 -8.90 -4.93
N LEU A 138 -14.45 -7.90 -5.77
CA LEU A 138 -15.13 -8.02 -7.06
C LEU A 138 -14.44 -9.03 -7.99
N CYS A 139 -13.11 -9.17 -7.94
CA CYS A 139 -12.37 -10.16 -8.74
C CYS A 139 -12.92 -11.58 -8.54
N GLY A 140 -13.21 -11.97 -7.30
CA GLY A 140 -13.79 -13.28 -6.96
C GLY A 140 -15.21 -13.47 -7.49
N ALA A 141 -15.99 -12.38 -7.59
CA ALA A 141 -17.35 -12.40 -8.10
C ALA A 141 -17.42 -12.35 -9.64
N MET A 142 -16.34 -11.92 -10.32
CA MET A 142 -16.30 -11.86 -11.79
C MET A 142 -16.05 -13.22 -12.45
N THR A 143 -15.31 -14.12 -11.81
CA THR A 143 -14.97 -15.43 -12.38
C THR A 143 -14.55 -16.44 -11.31
N GLN A 144 -14.79 -17.73 -11.57
CA GLN A 144 -14.22 -18.84 -10.78
C GLN A 144 -12.94 -19.42 -11.40
N ASP A 145 -12.64 -19.07 -12.63
CA ASP A 145 -11.47 -19.55 -13.35
C ASP A 145 -10.20 -18.92 -12.76
N ILE A 146 -9.26 -19.79 -12.34
CA ILE A 146 -8.01 -19.38 -11.68
C ILE A 146 -7.12 -18.55 -12.61
N ASP A 147 -7.05 -18.92 -13.90
CA ASP A 147 -6.22 -18.22 -14.89
C ASP A 147 -6.79 -16.84 -15.21
N GLU A 148 -8.13 -16.71 -15.28
CA GLU A 148 -8.78 -15.43 -15.50
C GLU A 148 -8.65 -14.52 -14.26
N ARG A 149 -8.71 -15.07 -13.04
CA ARG A 149 -8.40 -14.32 -11.80
C ARG A 149 -6.93 -13.83 -11.80
N ALA A 150 -6.01 -14.68 -12.22
CA ALA A 150 -4.61 -14.28 -12.34
C ALA A 150 -4.43 -13.10 -13.32
N LYS A 151 -5.10 -13.14 -14.49
CA LYS A 151 -5.08 -12.04 -15.48
C LYS A 151 -5.71 -10.75 -14.94
N LEU A 152 -6.81 -10.84 -14.17
CA LEU A 152 -7.43 -9.69 -13.50
C LEU A 152 -6.46 -9.05 -12.49
N ASN A 153 -5.83 -9.87 -11.65
CA ASN A 153 -4.85 -9.39 -10.67
C ASN A 153 -3.59 -8.81 -11.34
N THR A 154 -3.13 -9.39 -12.46
CA THR A 154 -2.03 -8.83 -13.25
C THR A 154 -2.40 -7.45 -13.81
N SER A 155 -3.59 -7.33 -14.43
CA SER A 155 -4.09 -6.04 -14.92
C SER A 155 -4.13 -4.98 -13.81
N ARG A 156 -4.62 -5.35 -12.64
CA ARG A 156 -4.65 -4.52 -11.45
C ARG A 156 -3.26 -4.06 -11.03
N SER A 157 -2.32 -4.99 -10.87
CA SER A 157 -0.95 -4.69 -10.42
C SER A 157 -0.19 -3.79 -11.40
N VAL A 158 -0.30 -4.05 -12.70
CA VAL A 158 0.33 -3.23 -13.75
C VAL A 158 -0.25 -1.81 -13.74
N SER A 159 -1.58 -1.70 -13.64
CA SER A 159 -2.26 -0.41 -13.59
C SER A 159 -1.86 0.40 -12.33
N ALA A 160 -1.74 -0.26 -11.18
CA ALA A 160 -1.26 0.36 -9.95
C ALA A 160 0.16 0.92 -10.08
N MET A 161 1.08 0.12 -10.63
CA MET A 161 2.49 0.55 -10.81
C MET A 161 2.59 1.77 -11.72
N ILE A 162 1.84 1.78 -12.83
CA ILE A 162 1.79 2.93 -13.76
C ILE A 162 1.22 4.15 -13.04
N ALA A 163 0.11 3.99 -12.32
CA ALA A 163 -0.55 5.08 -11.63
C ALA A 163 0.34 5.73 -10.56
N ILE A 164 1.02 4.92 -9.74
CA ILE A 164 1.96 5.39 -8.71
C ILE A 164 3.12 6.16 -9.35
N GLY A 165 3.73 5.59 -10.40
CA GLY A 165 4.83 6.25 -11.11
C GLY A 165 4.42 7.59 -11.72
N VAL A 166 3.30 7.61 -12.44
CA VAL A 166 2.77 8.84 -13.05
C VAL A 166 2.45 9.89 -11.98
N LEU A 167 1.70 9.51 -10.94
CA LEU A 167 1.34 10.43 -9.85
C LEU A 167 2.56 11.09 -9.22
N ASN A 168 3.55 10.32 -8.84
CA ASN A 168 4.73 10.85 -8.16
C ASN A 168 5.55 11.80 -9.05
N ILE A 169 5.55 11.57 -10.37
CA ILE A 169 6.24 12.43 -11.33
C ILE A 169 5.50 13.75 -11.55
N ILE A 170 4.17 13.68 -11.71
CA ILE A 170 3.41 14.86 -12.19
C ILE A 170 2.85 15.74 -11.09
N THR A 171 2.70 15.23 -9.83
CA THR A 171 1.97 15.98 -8.79
C THR A 171 2.62 17.33 -8.47
N VAL A 172 3.94 17.36 -8.21
CA VAL A 172 4.62 18.62 -7.88
C VAL A 172 4.57 19.61 -9.05
N PRO A 173 4.90 19.23 -10.30
CA PRO A 173 4.70 20.09 -11.47
C PRO A 173 3.27 20.64 -11.61
N LEU A 174 2.24 19.80 -11.40
CA LEU A 174 0.86 20.24 -11.47
C LEU A 174 0.48 21.23 -10.36
N VAL A 175 0.92 20.96 -9.11
CA VAL A 175 0.70 21.89 -7.98
C VAL A 175 1.33 23.24 -8.28
N THR A 176 2.55 23.25 -8.81
CA THR A 176 3.25 24.49 -9.17
C THR A 176 2.55 25.21 -10.32
N PHE A 177 2.17 24.49 -11.38
CA PHE A 177 1.55 25.05 -12.58
C PHE A 177 0.19 25.70 -12.27
N PHE A 178 -0.68 24.99 -11.55
CA PHE A 178 -2.01 25.51 -11.20
C PHE A 178 -1.97 26.49 -10.03
N GLY A 179 -0.99 26.37 -9.17
CA GLY A 179 -0.83 27.24 -8.00
C GLY A 179 -0.38 28.65 -8.33
N LYS A 180 0.43 28.84 -9.39
CA LYS A 180 0.97 30.15 -9.80
C LYS A 180 1.51 30.96 -8.62
N GLY A 181 2.20 30.29 -7.70
CA GLY A 181 2.71 30.90 -6.46
C GLY A 181 1.80 30.77 -5.22
N ASN A 182 0.57 30.31 -5.39
CA ASN A 182 -0.34 29.98 -4.29
C ASN A 182 -0.49 28.45 -4.16
N ALA A 183 0.18 27.86 -3.15
CA ALA A 183 0.17 26.42 -2.93
C ALA A 183 -1.26 25.89 -2.63
N GLN A 184 -2.12 26.66 -1.97
CA GLN A 184 -3.50 26.23 -1.65
C GLN A 184 -4.29 25.95 -2.92
N SER A 185 -4.29 26.88 -3.87
CA SER A 185 -4.98 26.71 -5.15
C SER A 185 -4.35 25.58 -5.98
N GLY A 186 -3.04 25.39 -5.91
CA GLY A 186 -2.34 24.30 -6.57
C GLY A 186 -2.77 22.92 -6.06
N TYR A 187 -2.74 22.70 -4.77
CA TYR A 187 -3.19 21.43 -4.16
C TYR A 187 -4.67 21.17 -4.39
N LEU A 188 -5.53 22.19 -4.29
CA LEU A 188 -6.96 22.06 -4.56
C LEU A 188 -7.22 21.65 -6.02
N ALA A 189 -6.55 22.29 -6.99
CA ALA A 189 -6.70 21.94 -8.41
C ALA A 189 -6.28 20.48 -8.68
N VAL A 190 -5.16 20.05 -8.11
CA VAL A 190 -4.72 18.64 -8.24
C VAL A 190 -5.68 17.69 -7.55
N ALA A 191 -6.22 18.02 -6.38
CA ALA A 191 -7.23 17.22 -5.70
C ALA A 191 -8.51 17.07 -6.53
N ILE A 192 -8.94 18.12 -7.23
CA ILE A 192 -10.07 18.08 -8.17
C ILE A 192 -9.77 17.11 -9.33
N ILE A 193 -8.60 17.23 -9.96
CA ILE A 193 -8.19 16.37 -11.07
C ILE A 193 -8.15 14.90 -10.61
N TYR A 194 -7.51 14.61 -9.48
CA TYR A 194 -7.38 13.25 -8.97
C TYR A 194 -8.70 12.70 -8.44
N GLY A 195 -9.56 13.53 -7.88
CA GLY A 195 -10.93 13.16 -7.52
C GLY A 195 -11.76 12.75 -8.74
N ILE A 196 -11.68 13.51 -9.83
CA ILE A 196 -12.33 13.16 -11.10
C ILE A 196 -11.78 11.85 -11.66
N ILE A 197 -10.45 11.64 -11.64
CA ILE A 197 -9.83 10.40 -12.10
C ILE A 197 -10.31 9.23 -11.22
N PHE A 198 -10.35 9.38 -9.90
CA PHE A 198 -10.85 8.37 -8.97
C PHE A 198 -12.28 7.96 -9.30
N ALA A 199 -13.19 8.94 -9.42
CA ALA A 199 -14.58 8.68 -9.72
C ALA A 199 -14.76 8.05 -11.12
N ALA A 200 -14.12 8.61 -12.15
CA ALA A 200 -14.22 8.13 -13.52
C ALA A 200 -13.71 6.69 -13.66
N CYS A 201 -12.57 6.35 -13.07
CA CYS A 201 -12.02 5.00 -13.11
C CYS A 201 -12.94 3.97 -12.45
N HIS A 202 -13.53 4.29 -11.30
CA HIS A 202 -14.44 3.37 -10.61
C HIS A 202 -15.79 3.26 -11.30
N LEU A 203 -16.32 4.34 -11.86
CA LEU A 203 -17.54 4.32 -12.69
C LEU A 203 -17.31 3.53 -13.98
N PHE A 204 -16.15 3.64 -14.59
CA PHE A 204 -15.76 2.81 -15.73
C PHE A 204 -15.65 1.33 -15.34
N CYS A 205 -15.02 1.03 -14.21
CA CYS A 205 -14.98 -0.32 -13.65
C CYS A 205 -16.40 -0.85 -13.42
N PHE A 206 -17.27 -0.09 -12.75
CA PHE A 206 -18.67 -0.45 -12.57
C PHE A 206 -19.37 -0.76 -13.89
N SER A 207 -19.19 0.07 -14.94
CA SER A 207 -19.91 -0.05 -16.22
C SER A 207 -19.51 -1.30 -17.03
N LYS A 208 -18.26 -1.75 -16.94
CA LYS A 208 -17.69 -2.83 -17.76
C LYS A 208 -17.47 -4.15 -17.02
N THR A 209 -17.70 -4.21 -15.71
CA THR A 209 -17.62 -5.45 -14.92
C THR A 209 -19.02 -5.99 -14.63
N LYS A 210 -19.11 -7.29 -14.36
CA LYS A 210 -20.35 -7.97 -13.95
C LYS A 210 -20.01 -9.00 -12.88
N GLU A 211 -20.87 -9.12 -11.89
CA GLU A 211 -20.84 -10.18 -10.91
C GLU A 211 -21.60 -11.39 -11.47
N VAL A 212 -20.91 -12.50 -11.67
CA VAL A 212 -21.47 -13.73 -12.25
C VAL A 212 -21.37 -14.92 -11.32
N VAL A 213 -20.67 -14.75 -10.20
CA VAL A 213 -20.39 -15.79 -9.21
C VAL A 213 -20.84 -15.30 -7.84
N GLU A 214 -21.66 -16.09 -7.16
CA GLU A 214 -21.92 -15.89 -5.73
C GLU A 214 -20.67 -16.30 -4.94
N VAL A 215 -20.08 -15.33 -4.22
CA VAL A 215 -18.93 -15.60 -3.34
C VAL A 215 -19.48 -16.23 -2.07
N PRO A 216 -19.14 -17.51 -1.76
CA PRO A 216 -19.60 -18.16 -0.55
C PRO A 216 -19.12 -17.39 0.69
N VAL A 217 -20.01 -17.20 1.64
CA VAL A 217 -19.64 -16.72 2.98
C VAL A 217 -18.89 -17.87 3.66
N GLY A 218 -17.57 -17.70 3.86
CA GLY A 218 -16.73 -18.75 4.44
C GLY A 218 -17.23 -19.20 5.82
N GLN A 219 -16.97 -20.47 6.18
CA GLN A 219 -17.27 -20.99 7.51
C GLN A 219 -16.55 -20.16 8.57
N LYS A 220 -17.31 -19.60 9.51
CA LYS A 220 -16.76 -18.80 10.61
C LYS A 220 -16.21 -19.73 11.69
N LEU A 221 -14.91 -20.00 11.63
CA LEU A 221 -14.22 -20.63 12.75
C LEU A 221 -14.14 -19.64 13.94
N PRO A 222 -14.21 -20.13 15.19
CA PRO A 222 -14.01 -19.28 16.37
C PRO A 222 -12.67 -18.53 16.30
N ILE A 223 -12.67 -17.24 16.64
CA ILE A 223 -11.47 -16.36 16.56
C ILE A 223 -10.31 -16.95 17.37
N SER A 224 -10.60 -17.57 18.53
CA SER A 224 -9.59 -18.21 19.37
C SER A 224 -8.85 -19.36 18.67
N VAL A 225 -9.54 -20.15 17.84
CA VAL A 225 -8.94 -21.23 17.04
C VAL A 225 -8.06 -20.66 15.93
N GLN A 226 -8.54 -19.63 15.26
CA GLN A 226 -7.81 -18.96 14.20
C GLN A 226 -6.53 -18.29 14.73
N LEU A 227 -6.62 -17.56 15.86
CA LEU A 227 -5.48 -16.94 16.51
C LEU A 227 -4.45 -17.96 16.99
N LYS A 228 -4.91 -19.09 17.57
CA LYS A 228 -4.01 -20.17 18.01
C LYS A 228 -3.27 -20.81 16.82
N SER A 229 -3.89 -20.92 15.65
CA SER A 229 -3.22 -21.41 14.44
C SER A 229 -2.12 -20.46 13.97
N VAL A 230 -2.36 -19.16 14.02
CA VAL A 230 -1.36 -18.10 13.70
C VAL A 230 -0.17 -18.14 14.67
N LEU A 231 -0.43 -18.21 15.97
CA LEU A 231 0.62 -18.24 17.01
C LEU A 231 1.50 -19.51 16.95
N LYS A 232 1.01 -20.61 16.41
CA LYS A 232 1.77 -21.84 16.20
C LYS A 232 2.55 -21.86 14.87
N ASN A 233 2.32 -20.91 13.98
CA ASN A 233 2.91 -20.86 12.65
C ASN A 233 4.14 -19.91 12.62
N ARG A 234 5.33 -20.41 12.97
CA ARG A 234 6.57 -19.60 13.01
C ARG A 234 6.91 -18.91 11.67
N PRO A 235 6.88 -19.61 10.50
CA PRO A 235 7.09 -18.93 9.22
C PRO A 235 6.16 -17.76 8.99
N TYR A 236 4.90 -17.90 9.39
CA TYR A 236 3.90 -16.86 9.27
C TYR A 236 4.16 -15.66 10.21
N GLN A 237 4.63 -15.91 11.44
CA GLN A 237 5.02 -14.83 12.37
C GLN A 237 6.13 -13.94 11.77
N LEU A 238 7.12 -14.55 11.12
CA LEU A 238 8.18 -13.82 10.43
C LEU A 238 7.65 -13.03 9.22
N ALA A 239 6.68 -13.59 8.48
CA ALA A 239 6.03 -12.88 7.39
C ALA A 239 5.21 -11.68 7.89
N ILE A 240 4.49 -11.80 9.01
CA ILE A 240 3.76 -10.70 9.66
C ILE A 240 4.73 -9.59 10.09
N LEU A 241 5.83 -9.96 10.76
CA LEU A 241 6.85 -8.99 11.17
C LEU A 241 7.46 -8.28 9.96
N GLY A 242 7.74 -9.02 8.88
CA GLY A 242 8.21 -8.45 7.62
C GLY A 242 7.22 -7.47 7.01
N GLN A 243 5.93 -7.78 7.04
CA GLN A 243 4.87 -6.88 6.55
C GLN A 243 4.68 -5.64 7.43
N PHE A 244 4.79 -5.80 8.74
CA PHE A 244 4.77 -4.68 9.68
C PHE A 244 5.95 -3.72 9.42
N LEU A 245 7.17 -4.26 9.34
CA LEU A 245 8.37 -3.47 9.07
C LEU A 245 8.33 -2.82 7.68
N PHE A 246 7.83 -3.54 6.68
CA PHE A 246 7.60 -3.00 5.34
C PHE A 246 6.69 -1.77 5.38
N GLY A 247 5.53 -1.86 6.05
CA GLY A 247 4.61 -0.74 6.20
C GLY A 247 5.24 0.42 6.97
N PHE A 248 5.91 0.13 8.07
CA PHE A 248 6.59 1.12 8.92
C PHE A 248 7.65 1.92 8.14
N ILE A 249 8.56 1.22 7.46
CA ILE A 249 9.66 1.83 6.73
C ILE A 249 9.13 2.64 5.54
N LEU A 250 8.26 2.04 4.73
CA LEU A 250 7.78 2.67 3.50
C LEU A 250 6.98 3.94 3.80
N TYR A 251 6.03 3.88 4.73
CA TYR A 251 5.14 5.01 4.99
C TYR A 251 5.75 6.06 5.91
N GLY A 252 6.65 5.68 6.81
CA GLY A 252 7.48 6.65 7.53
C GLY A 252 8.34 7.48 6.58
N ARG A 253 9.00 6.81 5.64
CA ARG A 253 9.80 7.47 4.60
C ARG A 253 8.96 8.26 3.60
N ASN A 254 7.78 7.77 3.22
CA ASN A 254 6.88 8.52 2.33
C ASN A 254 6.37 9.81 2.98
N ALA A 255 6.15 9.81 4.29
CA ALA A 255 5.79 11.02 5.03
C ALA A 255 6.90 12.08 5.01
N ASP A 256 8.15 11.64 5.08
CA ASP A 256 9.34 12.49 5.07
C ASP A 256 9.72 13.00 3.67
N ILE A 257 9.49 12.22 2.62
CA ILE A 257 10.14 12.40 1.32
C ILE A 257 9.99 13.80 0.74
N LEU A 258 8.82 14.42 0.89
CA LEU A 258 8.57 15.76 0.36
C LEU A 258 9.19 16.83 1.25
N TYR A 259 9.24 16.63 2.57
CA TYR A 259 9.98 17.51 3.49
C TYR A 259 11.48 17.46 3.20
N TYR A 260 12.05 16.27 2.99
CA TYR A 260 13.45 16.12 2.62
C TYR A 260 13.80 16.93 1.36
N PHE A 261 13.04 16.76 0.27
CA PHE A 261 13.32 17.50 -0.96
C PHE A 261 13.05 19.01 -0.82
N THR A 262 12.07 19.42 -0.02
CA THR A 262 11.72 20.83 0.16
C THR A 262 12.71 21.56 1.07
N TYR A 263 13.04 20.99 2.23
CA TYR A 263 13.81 21.68 3.27
C TYR A 263 15.29 21.31 3.33
N VAL A 264 15.64 20.05 2.98
CA VAL A 264 17.04 19.60 2.97
C VAL A 264 17.69 19.94 1.63
N GLU A 265 16.99 19.69 0.51
CA GLU A 265 17.52 19.86 -0.84
C GLU A 265 17.04 21.17 -1.50
N GLY A 266 16.15 21.91 -0.88
CA GLY A 266 15.70 23.24 -1.31
C GLY A 266 14.73 23.25 -2.50
N SER A 267 14.30 22.09 -3.03
CA SER A 267 13.38 22.05 -4.17
C SER A 267 12.51 20.80 -4.20
N ALA A 268 11.21 20.98 -4.00
CA ALA A 268 10.21 19.90 -4.13
C ALA A 268 10.20 19.26 -5.53
N THR A 269 10.64 19.98 -6.58
CA THR A 269 10.70 19.44 -7.96
C THR A 269 11.67 18.27 -8.08
N LEU A 270 12.71 18.20 -7.24
CA LEU A 270 13.66 17.07 -7.20
C LEU A 270 12.97 15.76 -6.86
N PHE A 271 11.84 15.78 -6.15
CA PHE A 271 11.01 14.59 -5.91
C PHE A 271 10.49 13.99 -7.22
N SER A 272 10.13 14.79 -8.20
CA SER A 272 9.68 14.28 -9.52
C SER A 272 10.83 13.60 -10.26
N TYR A 273 12.03 14.17 -10.29
CA TYR A 273 13.21 13.54 -10.89
C TYR A 273 13.63 12.26 -10.17
N TYR A 274 13.59 12.28 -8.84
CA TYR A 274 13.81 11.08 -8.03
C TYR A 274 12.79 9.97 -8.39
N SER A 275 11.53 10.31 -8.51
CA SER A 275 10.46 9.36 -8.85
C SER A 275 10.66 8.77 -10.25
N MET A 276 11.10 9.57 -11.24
CA MET A 276 11.46 9.06 -12.57
C MET A 276 12.59 8.02 -12.51
N ALA A 277 13.63 8.32 -11.73
CA ALA A 277 14.83 7.47 -11.64
C ALA A 277 14.53 6.08 -11.05
N ILE A 278 13.55 5.96 -10.16
CA ILE A 278 13.26 4.71 -9.44
C ILE A 278 12.21 3.82 -10.11
N VAL A 279 11.37 4.33 -11.03
CA VAL A 279 10.25 3.56 -11.62
C VAL A 279 10.74 2.34 -12.39
N LEU A 280 11.65 2.54 -13.36
CA LEU A 280 12.14 1.44 -14.19
C LEU A 280 12.93 0.40 -13.38
N PRO A 281 13.88 0.76 -12.51
CA PRO A 281 14.55 -0.17 -11.62
C PRO A 281 13.60 -0.99 -10.75
N SER A 282 12.52 -0.38 -10.25
CA SER A 282 11.50 -1.10 -9.46
C SER A 282 10.81 -2.20 -10.26
N ILE A 283 10.44 -1.94 -11.51
CA ILE A 283 9.81 -2.94 -12.39
C ILE A 283 10.76 -4.13 -12.62
N VAL A 284 12.02 -3.85 -12.91
CA VAL A 284 13.04 -4.87 -13.15
C VAL A 284 13.31 -5.67 -11.87
N GLY A 285 13.39 -5.00 -10.71
CA GLY A 285 13.62 -5.64 -9.41
C GLY A 285 12.53 -6.64 -9.05
N ALA A 286 11.25 -6.28 -9.26
CA ALA A 286 10.13 -7.19 -9.07
C ALA A 286 10.23 -8.45 -9.96
N ALA A 287 10.63 -8.26 -11.24
CA ALA A 287 10.79 -9.35 -12.19
C ALA A 287 11.99 -10.27 -11.86
N CYS A 288 12.98 -9.80 -11.13
CA CYS A 288 14.15 -10.58 -10.72
C CYS A 288 13.88 -11.54 -9.54
N PHE A 289 12.79 -11.39 -8.79
CA PHE A 289 12.49 -12.25 -7.64
C PHE A 289 12.44 -13.74 -7.96
N PRO A 290 11.77 -14.23 -9.04
CA PRO A 290 11.73 -15.66 -9.35
C PRO A 290 13.12 -16.26 -9.63
N TRP A 291 14.02 -15.47 -10.21
CA TRP A 291 15.41 -15.89 -10.44
C TRP A 291 16.18 -16.02 -9.10
N MET A 292 16.06 -15.04 -8.21
CA MET A 292 16.67 -15.10 -6.88
C MET A 292 16.12 -16.28 -6.06
N PHE A 293 14.81 -16.52 -6.11
CA PHE A 293 14.20 -17.67 -5.44
C PHE A 293 14.73 -19.01 -5.98
N ARG A 294 14.92 -19.13 -7.29
CA ARG A 294 15.52 -20.35 -7.89
C ARG A 294 16.94 -20.60 -7.38
N LYS A 295 17.74 -19.56 -7.18
CA LYS A 295 19.11 -19.67 -6.64
C LYS A 295 19.15 -20.03 -5.17
N THR A 296 18.31 -19.40 -4.35
CA THR A 296 18.33 -19.58 -2.89
C THR A 296 17.54 -20.82 -2.43
N GLY A 297 16.60 -21.30 -3.21
CA GLY A 297 15.69 -22.39 -2.86
C GLY A 297 14.77 -22.07 -1.66
N ASN A 298 14.78 -20.82 -1.19
CA ASN A 298 13.99 -20.35 -0.04
C ASN A 298 13.51 -18.91 -0.29
N LYS A 299 12.19 -18.69 -0.24
CA LYS A 299 11.60 -17.36 -0.48
C LYS A 299 12.01 -16.34 0.59
N GLY A 300 12.13 -16.78 1.85
CA GLY A 300 12.58 -15.92 2.94
C GLY A 300 14.04 -15.48 2.79
N TYR A 301 14.93 -16.37 2.35
CA TYR A 301 16.32 -16.00 2.07
C TYR A 301 16.43 -15.07 0.86
N ALA A 302 15.63 -15.30 -0.18
CA ALA A 302 15.56 -14.37 -1.29
C ALA A 302 15.09 -12.98 -0.82
N ALA A 303 14.05 -12.92 0.00
CA ALA A 303 13.57 -11.68 0.59
C ALA A 303 14.63 -11.01 1.49
N ALA A 304 15.37 -11.80 2.30
CA ALA A 304 16.43 -11.29 3.15
C ALA A 304 17.57 -10.64 2.34
N VAL A 305 18.00 -11.25 1.24
CA VAL A 305 19.02 -10.66 0.35
C VAL A 305 18.53 -9.34 -0.26
N PHE A 306 17.28 -9.32 -0.74
CA PHE A 306 16.70 -8.08 -1.27
C PHE A 306 16.60 -7.00 -0.19
N ALA A 307 16.15 -7.33 1.02
CA ALA A 307 16.05 -6.38 2.14
C ALA A 307 17.42 -5.85 2.55
N LEU A 308 18.43 -6.73 2.66
CA LEU A 308 19.80 -6.33 3.03
C LEU A 308 20.38 -5.32 2.05
N LEU A 309 20.32 -5.64 0.75
CA LEU A 309 20.88 -4.78 -0.28
C LEU A 309 20.06 -3.47 -0.40
N CYS A 310 18.75 -3.53 -0.29
CA CYS A 310 17.92 -2.34 -0.19
C CYS A 310 18.36 -1.44 0.98
N GLY A 311 18.57 -2.03 2.16
CA GLY A 311 19.01 -1.31 3.35
C GLY A 311 20.36 -0.65 3.21
N VAL A 312 21.33 -1.35 2.64
CA VAL A 312 22.68 -0.80 2.41
C VAL A 312 22.63 0.40 1.46
N PHE A 313 21.96 0.27 0.30
CA PHE A 313 21.88 1.37 -0.68
C PHE A 313 20.99 2.52 -0.18
N MET A 314 19.96 2.27 0.63
CA MET A 314 19.21 3.35 1.29
C MET A 314 20.06 4.09 2.31
N ALA A 315 20.85 3.41 3.12
CA ALA A 315 21.74 4.04 4.08
C ALA A 315 22.83 4.87 3.42
N LEU A 316 23.34 4.44 2.26
CA LEU A 316 24.33 5.19 1.48
C LEU A 316 23.80 6.53 0.96
N LEU A 317 22.49 6.69 0.79
CA LEU A 317 21.88 7.97 0.39
C LEU A 317 22.13 9.10 1.40
N TYR A 318 22.53 8.79 2.63
CA TYR A 318 22.94 9.81 3.60
C TYR A 318 24.15 10.64 3.15
N PHE A 319 25.05 10.03 2.37
CA PHE A 319 26.31 10.66 1.92
C PHE A 319 26.16 11.39 0.58
N PHE A 320 25.04 11.21 -0.12
CA PHE A 320 24.82 11.78 -1.44
C PHE A 320 23.64 12.74 -1.45
N SER A 321 23.71 13.78 -2.27
CA SER A 321 22.64 14.76 -2.47
C SER A 321 22.40 14.94 -3.97
N PRO A 322 21.15 15.14 -4.40
CA PRO A 322 20.84 15.41 -5.80
C PRO A 322 21.47 16.74 -6.31
N ASN A 323 21.84 17.65 -5.40
CA ASN A 323 22.46 18.92 -5.76
C ASN A 323 23.99 18.85 -5.88
N THR A 324 24.67 18.07 -5.04
CA THR A 324 26.15 18.02 -4.98
C THR A 324 26.73 16.77 -5.64
N SER A 325 26.03 15.66 -5.62
CA SER A 325 26.43 14.36 -6.17
C SER A 325 25.26 13.65 -6.87
N PRO A 326 24.70 14.27 -7.93
CA PRO A 326 23.45 13.80 -8.54
C PRO A 326 23.54 12.37 -9.09
N VAL A 327 24.65 12.01 -9.73
CA VAL A 327 24.81 10.67 -10.34
C VAL A 327 24.78 9.61 -9.27
N GLU A 328 25.56 9.76 -8.21
CA GLU A 328 25.66 8.81 -7.10
C GLU A 328 24.30 8.71 -6.38
N PHE A 329 23.62 9.84 -6.15
CA PHE A 329 22.31 9.88 -5.50
C PHE A 329 21.25 9.11 -6.30
N TYR A 330 21.12 9.39 -7.59
CA TYR A 330 20.09 8.73 -8.43
C TYR A 330 20.44 7.27 -8.70
N VAL A 331 21.71 6.91 -8.86
CA VAL A 331 22.14 5.52 -9.04
C VAL A 331 21.88 4.71 -7.76
N CYS A 332 22.29 5.21 -6.59
CA CYS A 332 21.99 4.56 -5.31
C CYS A 332 20.49 4.40 -5.07
N SER A 333 19.70 5.44 -5.40
CA SER A 333 18.25 5.41 -5.30
C SER A 333 17.66 4.34 -6.22
N ALA A 334 18.07 4.26 -7.47
CA ALA A 334 17.64 3.28 -8.44
C ALA A 334 17.93 1.85 -7.97
N ILE A 335 19.13 1.60 -7.44
CA ILE A 335 19.55 0.29 -6.91
C ILE A 335 18.74 -0.06 -5.64
N ALA A 336 18.55 0.90 -4.73
CA ALA A 336 17.75 0.69 -3.53
C ALA A 336 16.31 0.27 -3.87
N TRP A 337 15.68 0.97 -4.84
CA TRP A 337 14.31 0.66 -5.25
C TRP A 337 14.19 -0.60 -6.11
N PHE A 338 15.22 -0.97 -6.84
CA PHE A 338 15.31 -2.29 -7.48
C PHE A 338 15.18 -3.40 -6.42
N PHE A 339 15.98 -3.34 -5.36
CA PHE A 339 15.95 -4.32 -4.29
C PHE A 339 14.66 -4.23 -3.44
N PHE A 340 14.16 -3.04 -3.18
CA PHE A 340 12.88 -2.82 -2.51
C PHE A 340 11.74 -3.56 -3.23
N SER A 341 11.65 -3.43 -4.54
CA SER A 341 10.57 -4.03 -5.32
C SER A 341 10.70 -5.55 -5.41
N GLY A 342 11.92 -6.08 -5.48
CA GLY A 342 12.19 -7.51 -5.34
C GLY A 342 11.74 -8.05 -3.99
N PHE A 343 12.01 -7.33 -2.89
CA PHE A 343 11.53 -7.67 -1.56
C PHE A 343 10.01 -7.65 -1.48
N ASN A 344 9.37 -6.61 -1.99
CA ASN A 344 7.91 -6.49 -2.01
C ASN A 344 7.25 -7.70 -2.69
N THR A 345 7.78 -8.12 -3.82
CA THR A 345 7.30 -9.33 -4.50
C THR A 345 7.52 -10.58 -3.67
N ALA A 346 8.69 -10.71 -3.03
CA ALA A 346 9.04 -11.84 -2.20
C ALA A 346 8.13 -12.01 -0.98
N ILE A 347 7.87 -10.92 -0.24
CA ILE A 347 7.09 -10.98 0.99
C ILE A 347 5.64 -11.38 0.75
N TYR A 348 5.03 -10.92 -0.37
CA TYR A 348 3.69 -11.37 -0.76
C TYR A 348 3.68 -12.82 -1.26
N ALA A 349 4.77 -13.31 -1.87
CA ALA A 349 4.90 -14.69 -2.30
C ALA A 349 5.11 -15.69 -1.13
N ILE A 350 5.51 -15.22 0.04
CA ILE A 350 5.69 -16.04 1.26
C ILE A 350 4.34 -16.37 1.91
N ILE A 351 3.36 -15.49 1.84
CA ILE A 351 2.09 -15.61 2.58
C ILE A 351 1.33 -16.89 2.25
N PRO A 352 1.11 -17.28 0.97
CA PRO A 352 0.43 -18.54 0.64
C PRO A 352 1.13 -19.77 1.21
N ASP A 353 2.47 -19.81 1.17
CA ASP A 353 3.26 -20.93 1.70
C ASP A 353 3.06 -21.06 3.22
N CYS A 354 2.95 -19.94 3.92
CA CYS A 354 2.69 -19.92 5.36
C CYS A 354 1.26 -20.42 5.68
N VAL A 355 0.29 -20.15 4.81
CA VAL A 355 -1.08 -20.65 4.95
C VAL A 355 -1.09 -22.17 4.87
N GLU A 356 -0.45 -22.76 3.86
CA GLU A 356 -0.35 -24.20 3.68
C GLU A 356 0.44 -24.88 4.81
N TYR A 357 1.52 -24.26 5.27
CA TYR A 357 2.25 -24.74 6.46
C TYR A 357 1.35 -24.74 7.72
N GLY A 358 0.52 -23.70 7.87
CA GLY A 358 -0.45 -23.60 8.96
C GLY A 358 -1.50 -24.71 8.91
N GLU A 359 -2.08 -24.98 7.73
CA GLU A 359 -3.03 -26.08 7.48
C GLU A 359 -2.40 -27.44 7.83
N TRP A 360 -1.18 -27.67 7.34
CA TRP A 360 -0.45 -28.92 7.62
C TRP A 360 -0.21 -29.14 9.12
N LYS A 361 0.17 -28.07 9.83
CA LYS A 361 0.56 -28.16 11.25
C LYS A 361 -0.61 -28.23 12.22
N THR A 362 -1.74 -27.60 11.87
CA THR A 362 -2.89 -27.41 12.78
C THR A 362 -4.16 -28.14 12.31
N GLY A 363 -4.19 -28.65 11.09
CA GLY A 363 -5.39 -29.23 10.45
C GLY A 363 -6.45 -28.17 10.12
N VAL A 364 -6.19 -26.89 10.35
CA VAL A 364 -7.14 -25.79 10.14
C VAL A 364 -6.69 -24.90 9.01
N ARG A 365 -7.51 -24.80 7.96
CA ARG A 365 -7.31 -23.85 6.87
C ARG A 365 -8.13 -22.59 7.14
N ASN A 366 -7.47 -21.43 7.22
CA ASN A 366 -8.07 -20.14 7.54
C ASN A 366 -7.46 -18.98 6.74
N ASP A 367 -7.43 -19.15 5.42
CA ASP A 367 -6.82 -18.21 4.47
C ASP A 367 -7.26 -16.75 4.72
N GLY A 368 -8.58 -16.53 4.78
CA GLY A 368 -9.13 -15.19 4.95
C GLY A 368 -8.64 -14.47 6.21
N PHE A 369 -8.57 -15.18 7.35
CA PHE A 369 -8.07 -14.61 8.59
C PHE A 369 -6.57 -14.29 8.51
N GLN A 370 -5.78 -15.18 7.90
CA GLN A 370 -4.34 -14.94 7.77
C GLN A 370 -4.06 -13.73 6.86
N TYR A 371 -4.73 -13.62 5.70
CA TYR A 371 -4.56 -12.44 4.85
C TYR A 371 -5.04 -11.15 5.53
N ALA A 372 -6.13 -11.18 6.30
CA ALA A 372 -6.60 -10.05 7.08
C ALA A 372 -5.58 -9.62 8.14
N PHE A 373 -4.94 -10.58 8.81
CA PHE A 373 -3.95 -10.31 9.86
C PHE A 373 -2.64 -9.74 9.29
N VAL A 374 -2.22 -10.19 8.09
CA VAL A 374 -1.11 -9.59 7.33
C VAL A 374 -1.42 -8.14 6.96
N SER A 375 -2.63 -7.88 6.47
CA SER A 375 -3.09 -6.52 6.15
C SER A 375 -3.10 -5.62 7.38
N LEU A 376 -3.59 -6.13 8.51
CA LEU A 376 -3.59 -5.41 9.79
C LEU A 376 -2.16 -5.05 10.23
N ALA A 377 -1.22 -6.00 10.15
CA ALA A 377 0.17 -5.76 10.52
C ALA A 377 0.80 -4.67 9.63
N ASN A 378 0.55 -4.71 8.32
CA ASN A 378 1.01 -3.68 7.39
C ASN A 378 0.41 -2.30 7.74
N LYS A 379 -0.92 -2.21 7.97
CA LYS A 379 -1.60 -0.97 8.36
C LYS A 379 -1.08 -0.41 9.69
N MET A 380 -0.80 -1.26 10.67
CA MET A 380 -0.18 -0.84 11.94
C MET A 380 1.24 -0.28 11.71
N GLY A 381 2.02 -0.94 10.87
CA GLY A 381 3.34 -0.44 10.47
C GLY A 381 3.24 0.95 9.82
N MET A 382 2.35 1.11 8.85
CA MET A 382 2.09 2.40 8.20
C MET A 382 1.75 3.51 9.20
N ALA A 383 0.84 3.22 10.13
CA ALA A 383 0.41 4.17 11.15
C ALA A 383 1.57 4.64 12.03
N LEU A 384 2.29 3.68 12.58
CA LEU A 384 3.40 3.95 13.50
C LEU A 384 4.56 4.65 12.78
N GLY A 385 4.90 4.24 11.56
CA GLY A 385 5.96 4.86 10.78
C GLY A 385 5.67 6.33 10.48
N THR A 386 4.48 6.64 9.99
CA THR A 386 4.05 8.01 9.72
C THR A 386 3.99 8.86 11.00
N ALA A 387 3.41 8.32 12.08
CA ALA A 387 3.26 9.05 13.33
C ALA A 387 4.62 9.32 14.02
N MET A 388 5.52 8.34 14.02
CA MET A 388 6.86 8.52 14.60
C MET A 388 7.68 9.57 13.86
N PHE A 389 7.59 9.63 12.54
CA PHE A 389 8.23 10.71 11.78
C PHE A 389 7.67 12.08 12.19
N ALA A 390 6.34 12.23 12.22
CA ALA A 390 5.71 13.48 12.59
C ALA A 390 6.04 13.92 14.03
N LEU A 391 6.05 12.98 14.98
CA LEU A 391 6.44 13.26 16.37
C LEU A 391 7.93 13.61 16.49
N ALA A 392 8.80 12.98 15.71
CA ALA A 392 10.22 13.32 15.69
C ALA A 392 10.45 14.75 15.19
N LEU A 393 9.76 15.17 14.13
CA LEU A 393 9.81 16.55 13.65
C LEU A 393 9.27 17.57 14.66
N ASP A 394 8.13 17.26 15.29
CA ASP A 394 7.53 18.11 16.31
C ASP A 394 8.48 18.30 17.51
N SER A 395 9.07 17.21 18.00
CA SER A 395 10.03 17.25 19.13
C SER A 395 11.32 18.01 18.83
N ALA A 396 11.72 18.07 17.55
CA ALA A 396 12.89 18.83 17.10
C ALA A 396 12.58 20.31 16.86
N GLY A 397 11.32 20.73 16.98
CA GLY A 397 10.91 22.12 16.82
C GLY A 397 10.70 22.52 15.35
N TYR A 398 10.16 21.63 14.52
CA TYR A 398 9.80 21.94 13.13
C TYR A 398 8.80 23.10 13.07
N VAL A 399 9.09 24.09 12.22
CA VAL A 399 8.23 25.25 11.94
C VAL A 399 7.96 25.33 10.43
N ALA A 400 6.70 25.18 10.06
CA ALA A 400 6.29 25.20 8.66
C ALA A 400 6.65 26.52 7.96
N GLY A 401 7.22 26.45 6.75
CA GLY A 401 7.57 27.61 5.92
C GLY A 401 8.75 28.45 6.43
N ALA A 402 9.42 28.05 7.51
CA ALA A 402 10.60 28.71 8.05
C ALA A 402 11.89 27.98 7.66
N GLU A 403 13.02 28.64 7.82
CA GLU A 403 14.33 27.97 7.82
C GLU A 403 14.38 27.00 9.02
N GLN A 404 14.72 25.75 8.75
CA GLN A 404 14.73 24.70 9.76
C GLN A 404 16.05 24.70 10.53
N ASN A 405 15.97 24.38 11.82
CA ASN A 405 17.16 24.18 12.63
C ASN A 405 17.92 22.90 12.24
N ALA A 406 19.17 22.76 12.72
CA ALA A 406 20.04 21.63 12.38
C ALA A 406 19.47 20.28 12.80
N ASP A 407 18.74 20.20 13.91
CA ASP A 407 18.16 18.96 14.43
C ASP A 407 17.01 18.47 13.53
N VAL A 408 16.16 19.37 13.06
CA VAL A 408 15.09 19.05 12.11
C VAL A 408 15.65 18.55 10.78
N ILE A 409 16.67 19.24 10.25
CA ILE A 409 17.35 18.81 9.01
C ILE A 409 18.01 17.43 9.20
N ALA A 410 18.64 17.19 10.35
CA ALA A 410 19.25 15.90 10.66
C ALA A 410 18.19 14.78 10.72
N ILE A 411 17.03 15.01 11.37
CA ILE A 411 15.94 14.05 11.42
C ILE A 411 15.44 13.72 10.01
N MET A 412 15.17 14.72 9.16
CA MET A 412 14.76 14.51 7.78
C MET A 412 15.77 13.67 6.99
N ARG A 413 17.08 13.97 7.11
CA ARG A 413 18.14 13.17 6.47
C ARG A 413 18.17 11.72 6.97
N HIS A 414 18.08 11.53 8.27
CA HIS A 414 18.08 10.20 8.87
C HIS A 414 16.83 9.38 8.51
N THR A 415 15.67 10.01 8.51
CA THR A 415 14.40 9.36 8.18
C THR A 415 14.29 9.03 6.70
N PHE A 416 14.94 9.82 5.84
CA PHE A 416 15.01 9.52 4.41
C PHE A 416 15.95 8.37 4.08
N SER A 417 17.06 8.18 4.83
CA SER A 417 18.18 7.32 4.45
C SER A 417 18.57 6.28 5.50
N THR A 418 19.19 6.67 6.61
CA THR A 418 19.87 5.76 7.55
C THR A 418 18.89 4.94 8.39
N ILE A 419 17.79 5.53 8.87
CA ILE A 419 16.76 4.80 9.65
C ILE A 419 16.09 3.73 8.80
N PRO A 420 15.55 4.04 7.61
CA PRO A 420 15.04 3.02 6.70
C PRO A 420 16.10 1.97 6.36
N GLY A 421 17.34 2.39 6.10
CA GLY A 421 18.46 1.49 5.83
C GLY A 421 18.69 0.48 6.93
N ALA A 422 18.80 0.93 8.19
CA ALA A 422 18.99 0.09 9.36
C ALA A 422 17.81 -0.88 9.59
N LEU A 423 16.59 -0.40 9.42
CA LEU A 423 15.38 -1.22 9.56
C LEU A 423 15.25 -2.28 8.47
N TRP A 424 15.68 -1.98 7.24
CA TRP A 424 15.76 -2.99 6.17
C TRP A 424 16.80 -4.07 6.49
N VAL A 425 17.96 -3.71 7.03
CA VAL A 425 18.97 -4.67 7.49
C VAL A 425 18.40 -5.54 8.63
N LEU A 426 17.68 -4.95 9.58
CA LEU A 426 16.97 -5.69 10.63
C LEU A 426 15.91 -6.65 10.03
N THR A 427 15.17 -6.20 9.04
CA THR A 427 14.19 -7.03 8.32
C THR A 427 14.87 -8.23 7.66
N ALA A 428 16.03 -8.01 7.02
CA ALA A 428 16.83 -9.07 6.42
C ALA A 428 17.27 -10.09 7.47
N PHE A 429 17.78 -9.64 8.61
CA PHE A 429 18.19 -10.50 9.74
C PHE A 429 17.01 -11.35 10.23
N CYS A 430 15.83 -10.76 10.44
CA CYS A 430 14.65 -11.51 10.85
C CYS A 430 14.25 -12.60 9.84
N LEU A 431 14.32 -12.31 8.54
CA LEU A 431 13.95 -13.25 7.49
C LEU A 431 14.99 -14.35 7.24
N CYS A 432 16.23 -14.22 7.72
CA CYS A 432 17.21 -15.32 7.74
C CYS A 432 16.75 -16.50 8.59
N PHE A 433 15.83 -16.29 9.54
CA PHE A 433 15.24 -17.37 10.34
C PHE A 433 14.05 -18.08 9.66
N TYR A 434 13.67 -17.68 8.46
CA TYR A 434 12.60 -18.32 7.71
C TYR A 434 13.08 -19.67 7.14
N LYS A 435 12.64 -20.77 7.75
CA LYS A 435 13.15 -22.13 7.46
C LYS A 435 12.34 -22.94 6.44
N LEU A 436 11.33 -22.35 5.79
CA LEU A 436 10.50 -23.06 4.83
C LEU A 436 11.20 -23.14 3.45
N HIS A 437 12.13 -24.08 3.33
CA HIS A 437 12.82 -24.39 2.08
C HIS A 437 11.91 -25.08 1.08
N ARG A 438 12.19 -24.96 -0.21
CA ARG A 438 11.41 -25.54 -1.30
C ARG A 438 11.15 -27.03 -1.14
N HIS A 439 12.14 -27.82 -0.70
CA HIS A 439 11.97 -29.25 -0.49
C HIS A 439 11.02 -29.56 0.68
N VAL A 440 11.08 -28.78 1.76
CA VAL A 440 10.17 -28.91 2.92
C VAL A 440 8.74 -28.54 2.51
N TYR A 441 8.60 -27.42 1.77
CA TYR A 441 7.32 -26.96 1.26
C TYR A 441 6.66 -28.00 0.33
N ASN A 442 7.40 -28.54 -0.63
CA ASN A 442 6.89 -29.56 -1.54
C ASN A 442 6.39 -30.81 -0.78
N LYS A 443 7.15 -31.27 0.23
CA LYS A 443 6.74 -32.38 1.08
C LYS A 443 5.42 -32.09 1.80
N ILE A 444 5.26 -30.89 2.36
CA ILE A 444 4.03 -30.45 3.03
C ILE A 444 2.84 -30.48 2.06
N VAL A 445 3.02 -29.94 0.85
CA VAL A 445 1.96 -29.92 -0.17
C VAL A 445 1.56 -31.34 -0.59
N ASP A 446 2.52 -32.24 -0.75
CA ASP A 446 2.24 -33.65 -1.11
C ASP A 446 1.50 -34.39 0.03
N GLU A 447 1.88 -34.19 1.29
CA GLU A 447 1.19 -34.74 2.45
C GLU A 447 -0.25 -34.19 2.57
N LEU A 448 -0.45 -32.88 2.36
CA LEU A 448 -1.79 -32.27 2.34
C LEU A 448 -2.68 -32.85 1.23
N LYS A 449 -2.14 -33.05 0.02
CA LYS A 449 -2.87 -33.72 -1.07
C LYS A 449 -3.26 -35.15 -0.72
N ALA A 450 -2.34 -35.91 -0.12
CA ALA A 450 -2.61 -37.28 0.30
C ALA A 450 -3.74 -37.36 1.35
N ILE A 451 -3.78 -36.43 2.30
CA ILE A 451 -4.85 -36.32 3.31
C ILE A 451 -6.19 -36.00 2.63
N LYS A 452 -6.24 -35.00 1.73
CA LYS A 452 -7.48 -34.62 1.01
C LYS A 452 -8.04 -35.77 0.16
N ASN A 453 -7.17 -36.46 -0.58
CA ASN A 453 -7.58 -37.62 -1.38
C ASN A 453 -8.10 -38.80 -0.54
N LYS A 454 -7.65 -38.96 0.72
CA LYS A 454 -8.19 -39.97 1.62
C LYS A 454 -9.60 -39.60 2.12
N VAL A 455 -9.82 -38.30 2.43
CA VAL A 455 -11.12 -37.79 2.89
C VAL A 455 -12.17 -37.86 1.77
N GLU A 456 -11.80 -37.61 0.51
CA GLU A 456 -12.73 -37.70 -0.63
C GLU A 456 -13.09 -39.14 -1.01
N ARG A 457 -12.37 -40.15 -0.50
CA ARG A 457 -12.65 -41.60 -0.74
C ARG A 457 -13.47 -42.25 0.35
N ILE A 458 -13.76 -41.54 1.42
CA ILE A 458 -14.65 -41.96 2.52
C ILE A 458 -16.01 -41.31 2.36
#